data_1e451a7a2031c2988c942eba8586152b
#
_entry.id   1e451a7a2031c2988c942eba8586152b
#
_cell.length_a   1.000
_cell.length_b   1.000
_cell.length_c   1.000
_cell.angle_alpha   90.00
_cell.angle_beta   90.00
_cell.angle_gamma   90.00
#
_symmetry.space_group_name_H-M   'P 1'
#
loop_
_entity.id
_entity.type
_entity.pdbx_description
1 polymer ?
#
loop_
_entity_poly.entity_id
_entity_poly.type
_entity_poly.pdbx_seq_one_letter_code
_entity_poly.pdbx_strand_id
1 'polypeptide(L)'
;SSYMFVTGPEVVKTVTHEEVTAEELGGAVTHTTKSGVADMAFENDVEALMMLRRLYNYLPLNNREKPPVRPSNDPADRADRSLDTLVPDNPNKPYDMKELIVKTVDDGDFFELQPEYAKNILIGFARMEGQVVGIVANQPLVLAGCLDIKSSIKAARFVRFCDAFNIPVV
;
A
#
# COMPACT_ATOMS: atom_id res chain seq x y z
N SER A 1 16.65 9.75 -12.88
CA SER A 1 15.19 9.94 -12.96
C SER A 1 14.59 8.90 -13.90
N SER A 2 13.48 8.31 -13.52
CA SER A 2 12.75 7.30 -14.31
C SER A 2 11.41 7.89 -14.72
N TYR A 3 11.06 7.72 -16.01
CA TYR A 3 9.79 8.19 -16.55
C TYR A 3 9.04 7.01 -17.17
N MET A 4 7.71 7.03 -17.06
CA MET A 4 6.84 6.04 -17.67
C MET A 4 5.64 6.73 -18.30
N PHE A 5 5.58 6.74 -19.64
CA PHE A 5 4.47 7.30 -20.42
C PHE A 5 4.34 6.58 -21.77
N VAL A 6 3.16 6.60 -22.33
CA VAL A 6 2.88 5.97 -23.63
C VAL A 6 3.59 6.71 -24.76
N THR A 7 3.55 8.06 -24.71
CA THR A 7 4.26 8.94 -25.67
C THR A 7 4.97 10.05 -24.91
N GLY A 8 6.08 10.53 -25.44
CA GLY A 8 6.86 11.60 -24.83
C GLY A 8 6.21 12.99 -24.97
N PRO A 9 6.71 14.01 -24.23
CA PRO A 9 6.19 15.38 -24.24
C PRO A 9 6.12 16.02 -25.62
N GLU A 10 7.06 15.74 -26.50
CA GLU A 10 7.10 16.28 -27.87
C GLU A 10 5.92 15.79 -28.73
N VAL A 11 5.52 14.53 -28.55
CA VAL A 11 4.37 13.97 -29.26
C VAL A 11 3.08 14.58 -28.70
N VAL A 12 2.95 14.71 -27.38
CA VAL A 12 1.84 15.40 -26.74
C VAL A 12 1.69 16.82 -27.31
N LYS A 13 2.79 17.60 -27.33
CA LYS A 13 2.80 18.95 -27.87
C LYS A 13 2.34 18.99 -29.34
N THR A 14 2.79 18.02 -30.15
CA THR A 14 2.43 17.98 -31.57
C THR A 14 0.94 17.64 -31.80
N VAL A 15 0.39 16.74 -31.01
CA VAL A 15 -0.97 16.21 -31.22
C VAL A 15 -2.03 17.05 -30.49
N THR A 16 -1.77 17.40 -29.22
CA THR A 16 -2.77 18.09 -28.38
C THR A 16 -2.49 19.60 -28.22
N HIS A 17 -1.32 20.08 -28.68
CA HIS A 17 -0.83 21.45 -28.48
C HIS A 17 -0.65 21.83 -27.00
N GLU A 18 -0.55 20.85 -26.11
CA GLU A 18 -0.26 21.04 -24.68
C GLU A 18 1.24 20.96 -24.42
N GLU A 19 1.74 21.87 -23.61
CA GLU A 19 3.11 21.84 -23.12
C GLU A 19 3.18 21.17 -21.76
N VAL A 20 3.84 20.01 -21.68
CA VAL A 20 4.02 19.23 -20.45
C VAL A 20 5.49 18.84 -20.31
N THR A 21 5.99 18.82 -19.09
CA THR A 21 7.31 18.29 -18.80
C THR A 21 7.28 16.76 -18.70
N ALA A 22 8.44 16.11 -18.86
CA ALA A 22 8.53 14.66 -18.66
C ALA A 22 8.10 14.21 -17.25
N GLU A 23 8.40 15.04 -16.23
CA GLU A 23 8.02 14.75 -14.85
C GLU A 23 6.50 14.86 -14.64
N GLU A 24 5.86 15.88 -15.19
CA GLU A 24 4.40 16.04 -15.12
C GLU A 24 3.65 14.94 -15.90
N LEU A 25 4.19 14.53 -17.04
CA LEU A 25 3.57 13.53 -17.91
C LEU A 25 3.68 12.11 -17.33
N GLY A 26 4.87 11.76 -16.80
CA GLY A 26 5.11 10.38 -16.38
C GLY A 26 6.25 10.21 -15.38
N GLY A 27 6.50 11.20 -14.53
CA GLY A 27 7.48 11.10 -13.47
C GLY A 27 6.99 10.28 -12.27
N ALA A 28 7.92 10.00 -11.35
CA ALA A 28 7.65 9.19 -10.17
C ALA A 28 6.49 9.76 -9.32
N VAL A 29 6.49 11.07 -9.07
CA VAL A 29 5.44 11.74 -8.30
C VAL A 29 4.08 11.62 -8.99
N THR A 30 4.03 11.80 -10.31
CA THR A 30 2.77 11.67 -11.07
C THR A 30 2.17 10.27 -10.92
N HIS A 31 3.00 9.24 -11.03
CA HIS A 31 2.50 7.86 -10.97
C HIS A 31 2.24 7.34 -9.55
N THR A 32 2.90 7.88 -8.55
CA THR A 32 2.63 7.51 -7.15
C THR A 32 1.50 8.29 -6.50
N THR A 33 1.18 9.51 -6.98
CA THR A 33 0.17 10.36 -6.32
C THR A 33 -1.10 10.61 -7.12
N LYS A 34 -0.98 10.69 -8.47
CA LYS A 34 -2.11 11.06 -9.34
C LYS A 34 -2.72 9.86 -10.04
N SER A 35 -1.91 9.04 -10.72
CA SER A 35 -2.40 7.90 -11.48
C SER A 35 -2.53 6.60 -10.67
N GLY A 36 -1.73 6.44 -9.61
CA GLY A 36 -1.68 5.22 -8.81
C GLY A 36 -1.14 4.00 -9.57
N VAL A 37 -0.44 4.22 -10.68
CA VAL A 37 0.16 3.14 -11.48
C VAL A 37 1.40 2.59 -10.81
N ALA A 38 2.24 3.45 -10.21
CA ALA A 38 3.38 3.04 -9.42
C ALA A 38 2.99 2.85 -7.95
N ASP A 39 3.40 1.73 -7.39
CA ASP A 39 3.11 1.42 -6.00
C ASP A 39 4.01 2.18 -5.02
N MET A 40 5.26 2.47 -5.42
CA MET A 40 6.25 3.21 -4.62
C MET A 40 7.23 3.98 -5.50
N ALA A 41 7.90 4.96 -4.92
CA ALA A 41 9.05 5.65 -5.50
C ALA A 41 10.19 5.68 -4.49
N PHE A 42 11.44 5.66 -4.97
CA PHE A 42 12.65 5.60 -4.16
C PHE A 42 13.68 6.60 -4.67
N GLU A 43 14.56 7.03 -3.78
CA GLU A 43 15.63 7.99 -4.11
C GLU A 43 16.67 7.40 -5.06
N ASN A 44 16.90 6.07 -4.98
CA ASN A 44 17.92 5.38 -5.78
C ASN A 44 17.58 3.91 -6.01
N ASP A 45 18.30 3.29 -6.92
CA ASP A 45 18.10 1.90 -7.34
C ASP A 45 18.39 0.88 -6.23
N VAL A 46 19.34 1.18 -5.34
CA VAL A 46 19.69 0.27 -4.22
C VAL A 46 18.51 0.15 -3.26
N GLU A 47 17.93 1.28 -2.88
CA GLU A 47 16.75 1.31 -2.02
C GLU A 47 15.56 0.61 -2.69
N ALA A 48 15.31 0.89 -3.98
CA ALA A 48 14.26 0.24 -4.74
C ALA A 48 14.42 -1.29 -4.76
N LEU A 49 15.64 -1.79 -5.00
CA LEU A 49 15.94 -3.22 -5.02
C LEU A 49 15.81 -3.86 -3.64
N MET A 50 16.21 -3.17 -2.57
CA MET A 50 16.00 -3.65 -1.19
C MET A 50 14.52 -3.78 -0.86
N MET A 51 13.71 -2.81 -1.23
CA MET A 51 12.27 -2.83 -1.00
C MET A 51 11.55 -3.86 -1.89
N LEU A 52 12.01 -4.04 -3.13
CA LEU A 52 11.52 -5.14 -3.99
C LEU A 52 11.79 -6.51 -3.35
N ARG A 53 13.00 -6.74 -2.80
CA ARG A 53 13.32 -7.99 -2.09
C ARG A 53 12.46 -8.15 -0.83
N ARG A 54 12.16 -7.06 -0.11
CA ARG A 54 11.25 -7.10 1.04
C ARG A 54 9.83 -7.48 0.62
N LEU A 55 9.29 -6.87 -0.44
CA LEU A 55 7.99 -7.23 -1.01
C LEU A 55 7.93 -8.71 -1.39
N TYR A 56 8.98 -9.22 -2.04
CA TYR A 56 9.02 -10.60 -2.52
C TYR A 56 8.94 -11.63 -1.39
N ASN A 57 9.28 -11.25 -0.15
CA ASN A 57 9.15 -12.14 1.02
C ASN A 57 7.70 -12.38 1.46
N TYR A 58 6.73 -11.63 0.96
CA TYR A 58 5.31 -11.83 1.24
C TYR A 58 4.62 -12.66 0.17
N LEU A 59 5.25 -12.87 -0.98
CA LEU A 59 4.62 -13.50 -2.14
C LEU A 59 5.01 -14.97 -2.29
N PRO A 60 4.09 -15.84 -2.74
CA PRO A 60 4.46 -17.17 -3.20
C PRO A 60 5.21 -17.09 -4.53
N LEU A 61 5.91 -18.15 -4.91
CA LEU A 61 6.63 -18.21 -6.19
C LEU A 61 5.68 -18.27 -7.40
N ASN A 62 4.48 -18.74 -7.19
CA ASN A 62 3.43 -18.83 -8.21
C ASN A 62 2.04 -18.90 -7.55
N ASN A 63 0.99 -18.82 -8.35
CA ASN A 63 -0.40 -18.82 -7.88
C ASN A 63 -0.93 -20.19 -7.39
N ARG A 64 -0.13 -21.24 -7.42
CA ARG A 64 -0.49 -22.58 -6.93
C ARG A 64 0.09 -22.88 -5.56
N GLU A 65 1.02 -22.06 -5.11
CA GLU A 65 1.66 -22.17 -3.80
C GLU A 65 1.02 -21.21 -2.81
N LYS A 66 1.19 -21.52 -1.53
CA LYS A 66 0.83 -20.58 -0.46
C LYS A 66 1.96 -19.60 -0.21
N PRO A 67 1.65 -18.41 0.30
CA PRO A 67 2.68 -17.47 0.75
C PRO A 67 3.64 -18.11 1.77
N PRO A 68 4.90 -17.65 1.81
CA PRO A 68 5.90 -18.20 2.72
C PRO A 68 5.54 -17.90 4.18
N VAL A 69 5.53 -18.94 5.02
CA VAL A 69 5.37 -18.80 6.47
C VAL A 69 6.73 -18.50 7.10
N ARG A 70 6.78 -17.59 8.05
CA ARG A 70 7.97 -17.30 8.85
C ARG A 70 7.67 -17.51 10.32
N PRO A 71 8.61 -18.09 11.10
CA PRO A 71 8.47 -18.12 12.55
C PRO A 71 8.32 -16.68 13.06
N SER A 72 7.32 -16.46 13.92
CA SER A 72 7.15 -15.20 14.66
C SER A 72 7.57 -15.43 16.11
N ASN A 73 8.25 -14.45 16.70
CA ASN A 73 8.51 -14.41 18.14
C ASN A 73 7.43 -13.61 18.88
N ASP A 74 6.49 -13.05 18.17
CA ASP A 74 5.38 -12.29 18.74
C ASP A 74 4.36 -13.28 19.36
N PRO A 75 4.05 -13.19 20.64
CA PRO A 75 3.10 -14.11 21.29
C PRO A 75 1.71 -14.00 20.67
N ALA A 76 1.10 -15.16 20.38
CA ALA A 76 -0.26 -15.20 19.82
C ALA A 76 -1.33 -14.61 20.76
N ASP A 77 -1.04 -14.59 22.07
CA ASP A 77 -1.89 -14.02 23.12
C ASP A 77 -1.49 -12.60 23.52
N ARG A 78 -0.63 -11.94 22.75
CA ARG A 78 -0.22 -10.56 22.98
C ARG A 78 -1.44 -9.63 23.03
N ALA A 79 -1.58 -8.92 24.13
CA ALA A 79 -2.62 -7.90 24.34
C ALA A 79 -1.96 -6.53 24.54
N ASP A 80 -2.18 -5.61 23.62
CA ASP A 80 -1.70 -4.23 23.74
C ASP A 80 -2.82 -3.34 24.32
N ARG A 81 -2.67 -2.99 25.62
CA ARG A 81 -3.66 -2.14 26.32
C ARG A 81 -3.81 -0.75 25.73
N SER A 82 -2.84 -0.27 24.94
CA SER A 82 -2.97 1.04 24.29
C SER A 82 -4.05 1.05 23.22
N LEU A 83 -4.50 -0.12 22.74
CA LEU A 83 -5.64 -0.24 21.83
C LEU A 83 -6.97 0.16 22.48
N ASP A 84 -7.10 0.03 23.82
CA ASP A 84 -8.33 0.39 24.55
C ASP A 84 -8.67 1.88 24.41
N THR A 85 -7.68 2.73 24.14
CA THR A 85 -7.84 4.18 24.03
C THR A 85 -7.48 4.74 22.64
N LEU A 86 -7.07 3.88 21.72
CA LEU A 86 -6.66 4.30 20.37
C LEU A 86 -7.82 4.90 19.58
N VAL A 87 -8.98 4.22 19.63
CA VAL A 87 -10.20 4.73 19.01
C VAL A 87 -10.88 5.67 20.02
N PRO A 88 -11.01 6.97 19.70
CA PRO A 88 -11.60 7.92 20.63
C PRO A 88 -13.09 7.68 20.83
N ASP A 89 -13.59 7.92 22.06
CA ASP A 89 -15.03 7.88 22.37
C ASP A 89 -15.82 8.93 21.57
N ASN A 90 -15.18 10.04 21.22
CA ASN A 90 -15.79 11.08 20.39
C ASN A 90 -15.72 10.67 18.92
N PRO A 91 -16.87 10.40 18.26
CA PRO A 91 -16.91 9.94 16.86
C PRO A 91 -16.39 10.98 15.85
N ASN A 92 -16.28 12.25 16.24
CA ASN A 92 -15.73 13.31 15.40
C ASN A 92 -14.21 13.45 15.50
N LYS A 93 -13.55 12.70 16.40
CA LYS A 93 -12.11 12.73 16.55
C LYS A 93 -11.49 11.60 15.72
N PRO A 94 -10.74 11.93 14.64
CA PRO A 94 -10.09 10.91 13.83
C PRO A 94 -8.93 10.26 14.59
N TYR A 95 -8.57 9.05 14.18
CA TYR A 95 -7.41 8.30 14.67
C TYR A 95 -6.61 7.72 13.50
N ASP A 96 -5.35 7.36 13.76
CA ASP A 96 -4.49 6.75 12.73
C ASP A 96 -4.69 5.23 12.72
N MET A 97 -5.29 4.73 11.63
CA MET A 97 -5.48 3.30 11.45
C MET A 97 -4.17 2.52 11.31
N LYS A 98 -3.07 3.16 10.88
CA LYS A 98 -1.75 2.51 10.82
C LYS A 98 -1.27 2.11 12.21
N GLU A 99 -1.54 2.93 13.22
CA GLU A 99 -1.18 2.61 14.60
C GLU A 99 -1.89 1.34 15.09
N LEU A 100 -3.18 1.17 14.74
CA LEU A 100 -3.92 -0.04 15.04
C LEU A 100 -3.30 -1.26 14.33
N ILE A 101 -3.02 -1.15 13.02
CA ILE A 101 -2.43 -2.22 12.23
C ILE A 101 -1.10 -2.66 12.84
N VAL A 102 -0.17 -1.72 13.07
CA VAL A 102 1.17 -1.99 13.61
C VAL A 102 1.12 -2.67 14.99
N LYS A 103 0.13 -2.33 15.82
CA LYS A 103 -0.06 -2.95 17.14
C LYS A 103 -0.71 -4.34 17.08
N THR A 104 -1.28 -4.71 15.96
CA THR A 104 -2.04 -5.97 15.80
C THR A 104 -1.23 -7.04 15.05
N VAL A 105 -0.39 -6.63 14.09
CA VAL A 105 0.38 -7.56 13.27
C VAL A 105 1.69 -7.99 13.94
N ASP A 106 2.26 -9.10 13.50
CA ASP A 106 3.53 -9.63 14.01
C ASP A 106 4.65 -8.60 13.89
N ASP A 107 5.42 -8.42 14.97
CA ASP A 107 6.59 -7.54 15.05
C ASP A 107 6.29 -6.07 14.65
N GLY A 108 5.04 -5.69 14.51
CA GLY A 108 4.62 -4.39 13.96
C GLY A 108 5.02 -4.18 12.50
N ASP A 109 5.31 -5.26 11.76
CA ASP A 109 5.81 -5.19 10.38
C ASP A 109 4.66 -5.09 9.38
N PHE A 110 4.31 -3.86 9.02
CA PHE A 110 3.34 -3.54 7.96
C PHE A 110 4.04 -3.01 6.72
N PHE A 111 3.91 -3.72 5.60
CA PHE A 111 4.42 -3.31 4.29
C PHE A 111 3.31 -2.62 3.51
N GLU A 112 3.18 -1.31 3.68
CA GLU A 112 2.17 -0.50 2.99
C GLU A 112 2.48 -0.38 1.50
N LEU A 113 1.46 -0.55 0.66
CA LEU A 113 1.49 -0.28 -0.77
C LEU A 113 0.76 1.02 -1.10
N GLN A 114 1.24 1.75 -2.11
CA GLN A 114 0.65 3.02 -2.57
C GLN A 114 0.41 4.04 -1.43
N PRO A 115 1.40 4.32 -0.56
CA PRO A 115 1.22 5.20 0.58
C PRO A 115 0.85 6.65 0.18
N GLU A 116 1.20 7.06 -1.05
CA GLU A 116 0.96 8.41 -1.55
C GLU A 116 -0.32 8.54 -2.40
N TYR A 117 -0.95 7.41 -2.77
CA TYR A 117 -2.18 7.39 -3.57
C TYR A 117 -3.39 7.00 -2.75
N ALA A 118 -4.51 7.72 -2.93
CA ALA A 118 -5.78 7.44 -2.26
C ALA A 118 -5.56 7.13 -0.75
N LYS A 119 -5.03 8.10 -0.01
CA LYS A 119 -4.58 7.96 1.39
C LYS A 119 -5.70 7.66 2.38
N ASN A 120 -6.96 7.80 1.96
CA ASN A 120 -8.16 7.46 2.73
C ASN A 120 -8.39 5.94 2.88
N ILE A 121 -7.61 5.12 2.17
CA ILE A 121 -7.55 3.67 2.35
C ILE A 121 -6.10 3.18 2.42
N LEU A 122 -5.84 2.28 3.36
CA LEU A 122 -4.56 1.60 3.53
C LEU A 122 -4.65 0.21 2.91
N ILE A 123 -3.64 -0.16 2.14
CA ILE A 123 -3.45 -1.51 1.64
C ILE A 123 -2.00 -1.93 1.86
N GLY A 124 -1.77 -3.20 2.12
CA GLY A 124 -0.41 -3.70 2.31
C GLY A 124 -0.36 -5.11 2.83
N PHE A 125 0.85 -5.61 3.00
CA PHE A 125 1.11 -6.94 3.53
C PHE A 125 1.60 -6.87 4.96
N ALA A 126 1.20 -7.86 5.75
CA ALA A 126 1.68 -8.08 7.11
C ALA A 126 1.76 -9.58 7.38
N ARG A 127 2.08 -9.94 8.62
CA ARG A 127 1.98 -11.31 9.11
C ARG A 127 1.18 -11.37 10.38
N MET A 128 0.47 -12.49 10.55
CA MET A 128 -0.21 -12.88 11.78
C MET A 128 0.15 -14.33 12.05
N GLU A 129 0.77 -14.59 13.20
CA GLU A 129 1.35 -15.91 13.54
C GLU A 129 2.25 -16.48 12.43
N GLY A 130 3.07 -15.62 11.83
CA GLY A 130 3.97 -15.96 10.73
C GLY A 130 3.32 -16.11 9.36
N GLN A 131 1.99 -16.15 9.28
CA GLN A 131 1.22 -16.25 8.05
C GLN A 131 1.11 -14.89 7.36
N VAL A 132 1.33 -14.83 6.05
CA VAL A 132 1.14 -13.60 5.29
C VAL A 132 -0.36 -13.29 5.17
N VAL A 133 -0.71 -12.05 5.43
CA VAL A 133 -2.06 -11.50 5.24
C VAL A 133 -1.99 -10.20 4.44
N GLY A 134 -3.02 -9.96 3.64
CA GLY A 134 -3.28 -8.67 3.03
C GLY A 134 -4.16 -7.83 3.97
N ILE A 135 -3.74 -6.61 4.24
CA ILE A 135 -4.51 -5.65 5.06
C ILE A 135 -5.21 -4.67 4.13
N VAL A 136 -6.51 -4.47 4.37
CA VAL A 136 -7.33 -3.42 3.71
C VAL A 136 -8.09 -2.68 4.78
N ALA A 137 -7.75 -1.43 5.02
CA ALA A 137 -8.36 -0.64 6.08
C ALA A 137 -8.62 0.80 5.64
N ASN A 138 -9.72 1.40 6.09
CA ASN A 138 -9.93 2.84 5.90
C ASN A 138 -9.00 3.65 6.82
N GLN A 139 -8.62 4.86 6.38
CA GLN A 139 -7.81 5.78 7.17
C GLN A 139 -8.65 6.98 7.62
N PRO A 140 -9.13 7.00 8.88
CA PRO A 140 -9.99 8.07 9.38
C PRO A 140 -9.36 9.47 9.37
N LEU A 141 -8.02 9.57 9.37
CA LEU A 141 -7.32 10.85 9.26
C LEU A 141 -7.52 11.54 7.91
N VAL A 142 -7.91 10.79 6.88
CA VAL A 142 -8.08 11.32 5.52
C VAL A 142 -9.52 11.13 5.08
N LEU A 143 -10.22 12.22 4.74
CA LEU A 143 -11.62 12.21 4.32
C LEU A 143 -12.55 11.47 5.30
N ALA A 144 -12.23 11.50 6.60
CA ALA A 144 -12.93 10.74 7.66
C ALA A 144 -13.04 9.22 7.34
N GLY A 145 -12.12 8.67 6.56
CA GLY A 145 -12.13 7.27 6.11
C GLY A 145 -13.19 6.94 5.07
N CYS A 146 -13.85 7.94 4.47
CA CYS A 146 -14.83 7.71 3.41
C CYS A 146 -14.15 7.22 2.14
N LEU A 147 -14.72 6.21 1.50
CA LEU A 147 -14.20 5.68 0.23
C LEU A 147 -14.71 6.51 -0.95
N ASP A 148 -13.79 6.89 -1.81
CA ASP A 148 -14.06 7.51 -3.10
C ASP A 148 -13.72 6.53 -4.25
N ILE A 149 -13.85 6.99 -5.50
CA ILE A 149 -13.56 6.17 -6.67
C ILE A 149 -12.11 5.67 -6.66
N LYS A 150 -11.15 6.53 -6.31
CA LYS A 150 -9.71 6.17 -6.31
C LYS A 150 -9.39 5.15 -5.24
N SER A 151 -9.89 5.32 -4.03
CA SER A 151 -9.69 4.37 -2.94
C SER A 151 -10.36 3.02 -3.22
N SER A 152 -11.53 3.02 -3.85
CA SER A 152 -12.22 1.79 -4.27
C SER A 152 -11.42 1.03 -5.33
N ILE A 153 -10.85 1.72 -6.33
CA ILE A 153 -9.98 1.11 -7.36
C ILE A 153 -8.71 0.55 -6.73
N LYS A 154 -8.07 1.31 -5.82
CA LYS A 154 -6.88 0.88 -5.08
C LYS A 154 -7.13 -0.41 -4.31
N ALA A 155 -8.20 -0.45 -3.50
CA ALA A 155 -8.58 -1.64 -2.74
C ALA A 155 -8.94 -2.82 -3.64
N ALA A 156 -9.76 -2.62 -4.66
CA ALA A 156 -10.19 -3.67 -5.58
C ALA A 156 -9.00 -4.32 -6.31
N ARG A 157 -8.02 -3.52 -6.74
CA ARG A 157 -6.78 -4.04 -7.36
C ARG A 157 -6.01 -4.93 -6.38
N PHE A 158 -5.86 -4.48 -5.14
CA PHE A 158 -5.13 -5.22 -4.11
C PHE A 158 -5.84 -6.51 -3.69
N VAL A 159 -7.15 -6.48 -3.47
CA VAL A 159 -7.95 -7.67 -3.14
C VAL A 159 -7.84 -8.74 -4.23
N ARG A 160 -7.95 -8.34 -5.51
CA ARG A 160 -7.77 -9.28 -6.64
C ARG A 160 -6.36 -9.86 -6.71
N PHE A 161 -5.34 -9.07 -6.36
CA PHE A 161 -3.98 -9.57 -6.25
C PHE A 161 -3.86 -10.61 -5.14
N CYS A 162 -4.38 -10.33 -3.96
CA CYS A 162 -4.38 -11.28 -2.84
C CYS A 162 -5.10 -12.58 -3.20
N ASP A 163 -6.27 -12.50 -3.84
CA ASP A 163 -7.02 -13.65 -4.33
C ASP A 163 -6.19 -14.50 -5.33
N ALA A 164 -5.55 -13.85 -6.30
CA ALA A 164 -4.72 -14.53 -7.29
C ALA A 164 -3.52 -15.29 -6.71
N PHE A 165 -3.01 -14.86 -5.55
CA PHE A 165 -1.84 -15.46 -4.89
C PHE A 165 -2.17 -16.17 -3.57
N ASN A 166 -3.44 -16.48 -3.32
CA ASN A 166 -3.90 -17.21 -2.13
C ASN A 166 -3.50 -16.52 -0.80
N ILE A 167 -3.49 -15.19 -0.78
CA ILE A 167 -3.20 -14.39 0.40
C ILE A 167 -4.54 -14.02 1.08
N PRO A 168 -4.79 -14.46 2.32
CA PRO A 168 -6.00 -14.08 3.05
C PRO A 168 -6.01 -12.58 3.31
N VAL A 169 -7.21 -11.97 3.29
CA VAL A 169 -7.40 -10.54 3.50
C VAL A 169 -8.11 -10.29 4.83
N VAL A 170 -7.57 -9.33 5.58
CA VAL A 170 -8.09 -8.81 6.83
C VAL A 170 -8.48 -7.35 6.65
#